data_a2df60872b3a7c185f70187e88014cd8
#
_entry.id   a2df60872b3a7c185f70187e88014cd8
#
_cell.length_a   1.000
_cell.length_b   1.000
_cell.length_c   1.000
_cell.angle_alpha   90.00
_cell.angle_beta   90.00
_cell.angle_gamma   90.00
#
_symmetry.space_group_name_H-M   'P 1'
#
loop_
_entity.id
_entity.type
_entity.pdbx_description
1 polymer ?
#
loop_
_entity_poly.entity_id
_entity_poly.type
_entity_poly.pdbx_seq_one_letter_code
_entity_poly.pdbx_strand_id
1 'polypeptide(L)'
;MSYINIPSLNHSNLEFNIIYKNSKTLHNIETSDNKNVIIKENISIENLSSLNIEQEQDDIFISMSLHSYLSFIKKQIDDYDINNYWDYYKKITNPYEYIHTHVNNKNSSVCKYKPLSRSFFKMIEIINIFNFLDEKNEINCFHLAEGPGGFIEAFNYIRNNDKDKYYGMTLISDDVNVPSWKKSNNYLINNKNILIEYGKSKDGDLFLQENLKYCYEKYGNSMDYITADGGFDFSIDFNKQEDLSLKLIFSQIIYAIFMQKKNGHFVIKIFDIFKYKTVELIFLLSNLYENVYIYKPHTSRIANSEKYIICKYYKKNFTNNYEYILNNYTYILDNIDSIYSFFNIKIPKIFINKIEEINAIYG
;
A
#
# COMPACT_ATOMS: atom_id res chain seq x y z
N MET A 1 7.21 -10.50 -18.19
CA MET A 1 8.06 -10.52 -16.99
C MET A 1 7.30 -11.23 -15.89
N SER A 2 7.96 -12.05 -15.16
CA SER A 2 7.34 -12.83 -14.10
C SER A 2 7.19 -11.98 -12.84
N TYR A 3 6.10 -12.13 -12.15
CA TYR A 3 5.92 -11.70 -10.78
C TYR A 3 6.84 -12.52 -9.86
N ILE A 4 7.13 -11.97 -8.68
CA ILE A 4 7.93 -12.66 -7.67
C ILE A 4 7.02 -13.11 -6.54
N ASN A 5 7.01 -14.41 -6.26
CA ASN A 5 6.27 -14.99 -5.15
C ASN A 5 7.03 -14.76 -3.84
N ILE A 6 6.33 -14.26 -2.85
CA ILE A 6 6.84 -14.11 -1.48
C ILE A 6 6.46 -15.38 -0.69
N PRO A 7 7.39 -15.96 0.08
CA PRO A 7 7.07 -17.12 0.91
C PRO A 7 5.91 -16.85 1.85
N SER A 8 4.85 -17.65 1.79
CA SER A 8 3.80 -17.62 2.80
C SER A 8 4.33 -18.25 4.09
N LEU A 9 4.18 -17.52 5.18
CA LEU A 9 4.64 -17.93 6.49
C LEU A 9 3.42 -18.08 7.41
N ASN A 10 3.53 -19.01 8.37
CA ASN A 10 2.46 -19.26 9.34
C ASN A 10 3.01 -19.04 10.74
N HIS A 11 3.19 -17.78 11.13
CA HIS A 11 3.40 -17.46 12.54
C HIS A 11 2.05 -17.36 13.23
N SER A 12 1.71 -18.37 14.02
CA SER A 12 0.42 -18.50 14.70
C SER A 12 0.14 -17.40 15.73
N ASN A 13 1.17 -16.65 16.15
CA ASN A 13 1.10 -15.65 17.21
C ASN A 13 1.76 -14.34 16.79
N LEU A 14 1.43 -13.84 15.60
CA LEU A 14 1.90 -12.53 15.18
C LEU A 14 1.05 -11.46 15.90
N GLU A 15 1.67 -10.74 16.81
CA GLU A 15 1.04 -9.66 17.57
C GLU A 15 1.75 -8.34 17.30
N PHE A 16 0.99 -7.25 17.24
CA PHE A 16 1.55 -5.91 17.23
C PHE A 16 2.21 -5.65 18.59
N ASN A 17 3.51 -5.43 18.55
CA ASN A 17 4.30 -5.01 19.69
C ASN A 17 5.29 -3.93 19.20
N ILE A 18 4.78 -2.69 19.12
CA ILE A 18 5.48 -1.60 18.48
C ILE A 18 6.65 -1.12 19.36
N ILE A 19 7.83 -1.10 18.78
CA ILE A 19 9.06 -0.61 19.39
C ILE A 19 9.36 0.76 18.78
N TYR A 20 9.51 1.78 19.62
CA TYR A 20 9.86 3.14 19.21
C TYR A 20 11.37 3.40 19.35
N LYS A 21 11.95 4.20 18.45
CA LYS A 21 13.29 4.76 18.58
C LYS A 21 13.30 5.58 19.88
N ASN A 22 14.33 5.52 20.67
CA ASN A 22 14.48 6.24 21.97
C ASN A 22 13.68 5.73 23.17
N SER A 23 13.15 4.54 23.16
CA SER A 23 12.52 3.99 24.37
C SER A 23 13.53 3.62 25.45
N LYS A 24 14.22 4.66 26.01
CA LYS A 24 15.06 4.45 27.21
C LYS A 24 14.23 4.33 28.49
N THR A 25 12.95 4.61 28.47
CA THR A 25 11.99 4.37 29.56
C THR A 25 10.58 4.55 29.05
N LEU A 26 9.80 3.48 29.00
CA LEU A 26 8.36 3.58 28.84
C LEU A 26 7.78 3.96 30.21
N HIS A 27 7.39 5.21 30.38
CA HIS A 27 6.49 5.57 31.46
C HIS A 27 5.10 5.04 31.13
N ASN A 28 4.46 4.40 32.11
CA ASN A 28 3.06 3.99 32.05
C ASN A 28 2.21 5.15 31.55
N ILE A 29 1.63 5.03 30.37
CA ILE A 29 0.58 5.93 29.94
C ILE A 29 -0.67 5.47 30.68
N GLU A 30 -0.96 6.11 31.82
CA GLU A 30 -2.25 5.98 32.47
C GLU A 30 -3.29 6.66 31.58
N THR A 31 -4.10 5.86 30.91
CA THR A 31 -5.35 6.36 30.38
C THR A 31 -6.32 6.49 31.55
N SER A 32 -7.08 7.59 31.60
CA SER A 32 -8.02 7.95 32.66
C SER A 32 -9.18 6.97 32.85
N ASP A 33 -9.20 5.86 32.15
CA ASP A 33 -10.15 4.77 32.32
C ASP A 33 -9.38 3.44 32.48
N ASN A 34 -9.25 3.03 33.73
CA ASN A 34 -8.73 1.80 34.31
C ASN A 34 -8.66 0.56 33.38
N LYS A 35 -7.80 0.54 32.36
CA LYS A 35 -7.32 -0.68 31.75
C LYS A 35 -5.82 -0.51 31.47
N ASN A 36 -5.00 -1.12 32.33
CA ASN A 36 -3.57 -1.20 32.18
C ASN A 36 -3.20 -1.80 30.83
N VAL A 37 -2.67 -1.00 29.92
CA VAL A 37 -1.92 -1.49 28.77
C VAL A 37 -0.58 -1.96 29.31
N ILE A 38 -0.44 -3.25 29.56
CA ILE A 38 0.84 -3.86 29.97
C ILE A 38 1.74 -3.87 28.73
N ILE A 39 2.53 -2.84 28.56
CA ILE A 39 3.71 -2.91 27.71
C ILE A 39 4.75 -3.66 28.55
N LYS A 40 4.90 -4.97 28.33
CA LYS A 40 5.91 -5.77 29.03
C LYS A 40 7.28 -5.24 28.69
N GLU A 41 7.94 -4.69 29.69
CA GLU A 41 9.38 -4.46 29.70
C GLU A 41 10.13 -5.78 29.50
N ASN A 42 11.29 -5.65 28.92
CA ASN A 42 12.40 -6.60 28.79
C ASN A 42 12.56 -7.25 27.41
N ILE A 43 13.06 -6.44 26.48
CA ILE A 43 14.09 -6.95 25.58
C ILE A 43 15.28 -6.02 25.74
N SER A 44 16.29 -6.52 26.44
CA SER A 44 17.60 -5.89 26.46
C SER A 44 18.10 -5.81 25.01
N ILE A 45 18.59 -4.65 24.63
CA ILE A 45 19.24 -4.35 23.36
C ILE A 45 20.36 -5.37 23.03
N GLU A 46 20.80 -6.13 24.02
CA GLU A 46 21.81 -7.19 23.90
C GLU A 46 21.46 -8.33 22.94
N ASN A 47 20.20 -8.60 22.67
CA ASN A 47 19.80 -9.61 21.70
C ASN A 47 19.74 -9.12 20.25
N LEU A 48 19.87 -7.81 20.03
CA LEU A 48 20.01 -7.18 18.71
C LEU A 48 21.48 -6.90 18.34
N SER A 49 22.41 -7.04 19.29
CA SER A 49 23.83 -6.79 19.11
C SER A 49 24.57 -7.78 18.19
N SER A 50 23.90 -8.82 17.72
CA SER A 50 24.43 -9.66 16.62
C SER A 50 24.23 -9.05 15.22
N LEU A 51 23.50 -7.93 15.11
CA LEU A 51 23.55 -7.02 14.00
C LEU A 51 24.46 -5.89 14.44
N ASN A 52 25.65 -5.72 13.85
CA ASN A 52 26.60 -4.64 14.13
C ASN A 52 25.91 -3.26 14.04
N ILE A 53 25.23 -2.85 15.10
CA ILE A 53 24.54 -1.56 15.21
C ILE A 53 25.20 -0.79 16.35
N GLU A 54 26.39 -0.30 16.08
CA GLU A 54 26.93 0.87 16.72
C GLU A 54 26.70 2.06 15.79
N GLN A 55 25.45 2.60 15.72
CA GLN A 55 25.22 3.98 15.30
C GLN A 55 23.82 4.43 15.69
N GLU A 56 23.72 5.67 16.11
CA GLU A 56 22.56 6.38 16.58
C GLU A 56 21.34 6.25 15.65
N GLN A 57 20.24 5.71 16.19
CA GLN A 57 18.83 6.04 15.88
C GLN A 57 18.36 6.15 14.41
N ASP A 58 19.13 5.69 13.43
CA ASP A 58 18.73 5.69 12.03
C ASP A 58 17.84 4.48 11.69
N ASP A 59 17.03 4.61 10.62
CA ASP A 59 16.24 3.51 10.10
C ASP A 59 17.13 2.31 9.73
N ILE A 60 16.67 1.11 10.07
CA ILE A 60 17.37 -0.11 9.66
C ILE A 60 17.04 -0.38 8.20
N PHE A 61 18.09 -0.49 7.39
CA PHE A 61 18.00 -0.95 6.01
C PHE A 61 18.35 -2.42 5.90
N ILE A 62 17.59 -3.19 5.12
CA ILE A 62 17.91 -4.60 4.86
C ILE A 62 19.16 -4.75 3.98
N SER A 63 19.42 -3.78 3.09
CA SER A 63 20.60 -3.71 2.24
C SER A 63 21.01 -2.25 2.00
N MET A 64 21.88 -1.72 2.85
CA MET A 64 22.37 -0.35 2.77
C MET A 64 23.18 -0.10 1.47
N SER A 65 23.98 -1.05 1.04
CA SER A 65 24.81 -0.90 -0.17
C SER A 65 23.96 -0.76 -1.42
N LEU A 66 22.94 -1.60 -1.58
CA LEU A 66 22.02 -1.53 -2.72
C LEU A 66 21.19 -0.24 -2.69
N HIS A 67 20.69 0.15 -1.52
CA HIS A 67 19.96 1.41 -1.33
C HIS A 67 20.83 2.62 -1.70
N SER A 68 22.07 2.66 -1.21
CA SER A 68 22.99 3.78 -1.49
C SER A 68 23.33 3.87 -2.98
N TYR A 69 23.53 2.73 -3.63
CA TYR A 69 23.80 2.66 -5.06
C TYR A 69 22.59 3.17 -5.88
N LEU A 70 21.40 2.70 -5.56
CA LEU A 70 20.18 3.16 -6.21
C LEU A 70 19.92 4.66 -6.00
N SER A 71 20.14 5.16 -4.78
CA SER A 71 20.03 6.59 -4.47
C SER A 71 21.01 7.43 -5.27
N PHE A 72 22.24 6.94 -5.46
CA PHE A 72 23.24 7.58 -6.31
C PHE A 72 22.79 7.65 -7.78
N ILE A 73 22.23 6.55 -8.31
CA ILE A 73 21.69 6.52 -9.69
C ILE A 73 20.51 7.48 -9.83
N LYS A 74 19.57 7.49 -8.87
CA LYS A 74 18.39 8.37 -8.89
C LYS A 74 18.77 9.86 -8.91
N LYS A 75 19.82 10.26 -8.20
CA LYS A 75 20.32 11.66 -8.23
C LYS A 75 20.74 12.15 -9.60
N GLN A 76 21.11 11.25 -10.51
CA GLN A 76 21.47 11.63 -11.87
C GLN A 76 20.26 12.15 -12.69
N ILE A 77 19.03 11.87 -12.22
CA ILE A 77 17.81 12.40 -12.82
C ILE A 77 17.78 13.93 -12.75
N ASP A 78 18.33 14.51 -11.68
CA ASP A 78 18.33 15.96 -11.44
C ASP A 78 19.02 16.70 -12.59
N ASP A 79 20.06 16.13 -13.20
CA ASP A 79 20.78 16.72 -14.34
C ASP A 79 19.89 16.84 -15.60
N TYR A 80 18.90 15.95 -15.74
CA TYR A 80 17.97 15.91 -16.87
C TYR A 80 16.68 16.68 -16.59
N ASP A 81 16.33 16.89 -15.32
CA ASP A 81 15.10 17.59 -14.94
C ASP A 81 15.21 19.11 -15.12
N ILE A 82 16.40 19.68 -14.98
CA ILE A 82 16.69 21.11 -15.19
C ILE A 82 16.15 21.64 -16.54
N ASN A 83 16.09 20.79 -17.58
CA ASN A 83 15.63 21.15 -18.91
C ASN A 83 14.28 20.49 -19.29
N ASN A 84 13.55 19.93 -18.35
CA ASN A 84 12.33 19.14 -18.58
C ASN A 84 12.53 17.91 -19.48
N TYR A 85 13.76 17.46 -19.69
CA TYR A 85 14.06 16.28 -20.51
C TYR A 85 13.63 14.98 -19.83
N TRP A 86 13.59 14.96 -18.49
CA TRP A 86 13.16 13.78 -17.74
C TRP A 86 11.73 13.37 -18.10
N ASP A 87 10.80 14.31 -18.15
CA ASP A 87 9.42 14.05 -18.58
C ASP A 87 9.31 13.49 -20.00
N TYR A 88 10.19 13.93 -20.88
CA TYR A 88 10.27 13.39 -22.24
C TYR A 88 10.84 11.97 -22.23
N TYR A 89 11.99 11.77 -21.61
CA TYR A 89 12.66 10.45 -21.62
C TYR A 89 11.85 9.37 -20.93
N LYS A 90 11.23 9.62 -19.78
CA LYS A 90 10.38 8.63 -19.09
C LYS A 90 9.16 8.19 -19.92
N LYS A 91 8.74 8.98 -20.90
CA LYS A 91 7.66 8.60 -21.82
C LYS A 91 8.18 7.77 -23.00
N ILE A 92 9.25 8.21 -23.66
CA ILE A 92 9.74 7.50 -24.85
C ILE A 92 10.42 6.18 -24.54
N THR A 93 10.97 6.02 -23.33
CA THR A 93 11.58 4.76 -22.86
C THR A 93 10.55 3.75 -22.37
N ASN A 94 9.26 4.15 -22.19
CA ASN A 94 8.19 3.26 -21.77
C ASN A 94 7.38 2.76 -22.98
N PRO A 95 7.54 1.52 -23.42
CA PRO A 95 6.86 1.00 -24.62
C PRO A 95 5.32 1.00 -24.48
N TYR A 96 4.80 1.01 -23.26
CA TYR A 96 3.38 1.00 -22.95
C TYR A 96 2.76 2.39 -22.74
N GLU A 97 3.56 3.47 -22.83
CA GLU A 97 3.05 4.83 -22.60
C GLU A 97 1.94 5.20 -23.58
N TYR A 98 2.06 4.77 -24.84
CA TYR A 98 1.13 5.11 -25.91
C TYR A 98 -0.15 4.25 -25.95
N ILE A 99 -0.31 3.33 -24.99
CA ILE A 99 -1.60 2.64 -24.82
C ILE A 99 -2.71 3.67 -24.61
N HIS A 100 -2.42 4.70 -23.81
CA HIS A 100 -3.39 5.74 -23.41
C HIS A 100 -2.95 7.16 -23.75
N THR A 101 -1.63 7.42 -23.87
CA THR A 101 -1.11 8.73 -24.25
C THR A 101 -1.20 8.89 -25.76
N HIS A 102 -1.56 10.10 -26.22
CA HIS A 102 -1.63 10.36 -27.66
C HIS A 102 -0.22 10.33 -28.27
N VAL A 103 -0.12 9.65 -29.40
CA VAL A 103 1.09 9.69 -30.22
C VAL A 103 1.29 11.10 -30.75
N ASN A 104 2.53 11.59 -30.76
CA ASN A 104 2.88 12.92 -31.26
C ASN A 104 2.28 13.14 -32.65
N ASN A 105 1.64 14.30 -32.83
CA ASN A 105 0.97 14.73 -34.07
C ASN A 105 -0.24 13.88 -34.49
N LYS A 106 -0.74 12.97 -33.63
CA LYS A 106 -1.95 12.19 -33.85
C LYS A 106 -2.83 12.25 -32.61
N ASN A 107 -4.06 12.72 -32.75
CA ASN A 107 -5.04 12.71 -31.63
C ASN A 107 -5.55 11.28 -31.34
N SER A 108 -4.66 10.30 -31.34
CA SER A 108 -4.99 8.88 -31.16
C SER A 108 -3.99 8.19 -30.26
N SER A 109 -4.49 7.32 -29.40
CA SER A 109 -3.74 6.34 -28.63
C SER A 109 -4.02 4.93 -29.16
N VAL A 110 -3.19 3.96 -28.77
CA VAL A 110 -3.37 2.55 -29.20
C VAL A 110 -4.71 2.02 -28.70
N CYS A 111 -5.06 2.27 -27.44
CA CYS A 111 -6.35 1.89 -26.90
C CYS A 111 -7.42 2.92 -27.28
N LYS A 112 -8.53 2.43 -27.86
CA LYS A 112 -9.69 3.27 -28.19
C LYS A 112 -10.53 3.62 -26.96
N TYR A 113 -10.50 2.76 -25.95
CA TYR A 113 -11.15 3.02 -24.66
C TYR A 113 -10.40 4.09 -23.89
N LYS A 114 -11.13 5.07 -23.39
CA LYS A 114 -10.56 6.20 -22.62
C LYS A 114 -10.97 6.09 -21.17
N PRO A 115 -10.18 5.43 -20.32
CA PRO A 115 -10.51 5.27 -18.90
C PRO A 115 -10.35 6.57 -18.12
N LEU A 116 -10.93 6.61 -16.94
CA LEU A 116 -10.83 7.71 -15.97
C LEU A 116 -9.36 8.06 -15.64
N SER A 117 -8.52 7.03 -15.54
CA SER A 117 -7.09 7.17 -15.29
C SER A 117 -6.30 6.02 -15.89
N ARG A 118 -4.97 6.20 -16.03
CA ARG A 118 -4.07 5.14 -16.48
C ARG A 118 -3.96 3.96 -15.49
N SER A 119 -4.37 4.13 -14.24
CA SER A 119 -4.40 3.04 -13.26
C SER A 119 -5.34 1.91 -13.69
N PHE A 120 -6.37 2.20 -14.47
CA PHE A 120 -7.24 1.22 -15.13
C PHE A 120 -6.43 0.10 -15.82
N PHE A 121 -5.44 0.44 -16.65
CA PHE A 121 -4.66 -0.56 -17.37
C PHE A 121 -3.79 -1.41 -16.44
N LYS A 122 -3.26 -0.83 -15.37
CA LYS A 122 -2.51 -1.58 -14.36
C LYS A 122 -3.40 -2.64 -13.69
N MET A 123 -4.62 -2.25 -13.33
CA MET A 123 -5.55 -3.17 -12.68
C MET A 123 -6.04 -4.26 -13.64
N ILE A 124 -6.33 -3.93 -14.91
CA ILE A 124 -6.65 -4.92 -15.95
C ILE A 124 -5.50 -5.94 -16.09
N GLU A 125 -4.26 -5.47 -16.11
CA GLU A 125 -3.08 -6.32 -16.20
C GLU A 125 -2.95 -7.26 -14.97
N ILE A 126 -3.15 -6.73 -13.77
CA ILE A 126 -3.14 -7.51 -12.52
C ILE A 126 -4.26 -8.56 -12.52
N ILE A 127 -5.48 -8.17 -12.89
CA ILE A 127 -6.63 -9.10 -12.95
C ILE A 127 -6.31 -10.28 -13.86
N ASN A 128 -5.77 -10.02 -15.05
CA ASN A 128 -5.51 -11.06 -16.05
C ASN A 128 -4.34 -11.97 -15.66
N ILE A 129 -3.22 -11.40 -15.17
CA ILE A 129 -2.02 -12.19 -14.86
C ILE A 129 -2.23 -13.09 -13.64
N PHE A 130 -2.95 -12.61 -12.64
CA PHE A 130 -3.13 -13.35 -11.39
C PHE A 130 -4.45 -14.12 -11.33
N ASN A 131 -5.27 -14.09 -12.39
CA ASN A 131 -6.66 -14.58 -12.31
C ASN A 131 -7.31 -14.08 -11.03
N PHE A 132 -7.27 -12.73 -10.86
CA PHE A 132 -7.55 -12.11 -9.57
C PHE A 132 -9.03 -12.16 -9.22
N LEU A 133 -9.91 -12.13 -10.22
CA LEU A 133 -11.36 -12.18 -10.03
C LEU A 133 -11.86 -13.63 -10.09
N ASP A 134 -12.49 -14.08 -9.02
CA ASP A 134 -13.17 -15.38 -8.99
C ASP A 134 -14.52 -15.30 -9.74
N GLU A 135 -15.00 -16.46 -10.21
CA GLU A 135 -16.33 -16.60 -10.80
C GLU A 135 -17.41 -16.62 -9.69
N LYS A 136 -17.69 -15.48 -9.10
CA LYS A 136 -18.78 -15.28 -8.15
C LYS A 136 -19.96 -14.58 -8.80
N ASN A 137 -21.19 -14.90 -8.37
CA ASN A 137 -22.39 -14.22 -8.89
C ASN A 137 -22.41 -12.74 -8.52
N GLU A 138 -21.99 -12.41 -7.30
CA GLU A 138 -21.94 -11.04 -6.76
C GLU A 138 -20.66 -10.86 -5.96
N ILE A 139 -20.06 -9.68 -6.02
CA ILE A 139 -18.89 -9.31 -5.22
C ILE A 139 -19.08 -7.97 -4.54
N ASN A 140 -18.46 -7.83 -3.37
CA ASN A 140 -18.32 -6.56 -2.68
C ASN A 140 -16.84 -6.15 -2.73
N CYS A 141 -16.56 -4.96 -3.26
CA CYS A 141 -15.21 -4.43 -3.39
C CYS A 141 -15.08 -3.12 -2.62
N PHE A 142 -13.93 -2.89 -1.99
CA PHE A 142 -13.61 -1.61 -1.39
C PHE A 142 -12.28 -1.09 -1.95
N HIS A 143 -12.28 0.16 -2.41
CA HIS A 143 -11.15 0.79 -3.09
C HIS A 143 -10.67 1.99 -2.27
N LEU A 144 -9.48 1.86 -1.69
CA LEU A 144 -8.86 2.84 -0.79
C LEU A 144 -7.96 3.80 -1.55
N ALA A 145 -8.06 5.09 -1.24
CA ALA A 145 -7.28 6.17 -1.86
C ALA A 145 -7.34 6.14 -3.39
N GLU A 146 -8.52 5.97 -3.94
CA GLU A 146 -8.77 5.50 -5.30
C GLU A 146 -9.13 6.63 -6.29
N GLY A 147 -9.28 7.86 -5.86
CA GLY A 147 -9.62 8.95 -6.80
C GLY A 147 -8.67 8.99 -8.03
N PRO A 148 -9.18 9.10 -9.26
CA PRO A 148 -10.56 9.25 -9.72
C PRO A 148 -11.31 7.94 -10.03
N GLY A 149 -10.83 6.75 -9.64
CA GLY A 149 -11.57 5.49 -9.76
C GLY A 149 -11.14 4.55 -10.89
N GLY A 150 -9.86 4.57 -11.27
CA GLY A 150 -9.39 3.71 -12.37
C GLY A 150 -9.43 2.22 -12.06
N PHE A 151 -9.22 1.82 -10.79
CA PHE A 151 -9.35 0.42 -10.40
C PHE A 151 -10.81 0.00 -10.30
N ILE A 152 -11.69 0.86 -9.79
CA ILE A 152 -13.14 0.64 -9.79
C ILE A 152 -13.63 0.43 -11.21
N GLU A 153 -13.22 1.30 -12.13
CA GLU A 153 -13.58 1.19 -13.54
C GLU A 153 -13.09 -0.12 -14.15
N ALA A 154 -11.89 -0.58 -13.83
CA ALA A 154 -11.35 -1.85 -14.32
C ALA A 154 -12.16 -3.06 -13.82
N PHE A 155 -12.52 -3.08 -12.54
CA PHE A 155 -13.38 -4.14 -11.98
C PHE A 155 -14.75 -4.14 -12.64
N ASN A 156 -15.41 -2.99 -12.69
CA ASN A 156 -16.74 -2.85 -13.29
C ASN A 156 -16.73 -3.22 -14.78
N TYR A 157 -15.67 -2.84 -15.52
CA TYR A 157 -15.51 -3.17 -16.93
C TYR A 157 -15.38 -4.68 -17.20
N ILE A 158 -14.55 -5.39 -16.40
CA ILE A 158 -14.33 -6.83 -16.55
C ILE A 158 -15.55 -7.63 -16.09
N ARG A 159 -16.11 -7.25 -14.94
CA ARG A 159 -17.22 -7.96 -14.32
C ARG A 159 -18.54 -7.73 -15.05
N ASN A 160 -18.76 -6.51 -15.50
CA ASN A 160 -19.99 -6.09 -16.19
C ASN A 160 -21.27 -6.65 -15.54
N ASN A 161 -21.38 -6.49 -14.21
CA ASN A 161 -22.42 -7.08 -13.39
C ASN A 161 -23.00 -6.03 -12.41
N ASP A 162 -24.23 -5.62 -12.65
CA ASP A 162 -24.92 -4.58 -11.86
C ASP A 162 -25.23 -4.99 -10.41
N LYS A 163 -25.12 -6.28 -10.07
CA LYS A 163 -25.29 -6.79 -8.71
C LYS A 163 -24.05 -6.61 -7.85
N ASP A 164 -22.88 -6.45 -8.46
CA ASP A 164 -21.63 -6.17 -7.75
C ASP A 164 -21.73 -4.81 -7.06
N LYS A 165 -21.04 -4.65 -5.92
CA LYS A 165 -20.97 -3.38 -5.20
C LYS A 165 -19.53 -2.93 -5.07
N TYR A 166 -19.27 -1.71 -5.51
CA TYR A 166 -17.96 -1.08 -5.46
C TYR A 166 -18.03 0.14 -4.56
N TYR A 167 -17.26 0.14 -3.48
CA TYR A 167 -17.13 1.28 -2.56
C TYR A 167 -15.78 1.94 -2.83
N GLY A 168 -15.80 3.24 -3.10
CA GLY A 168 -14.58 4.04 -3.31
C GLY A 168 -14.41 5.06 -2.21
N MET A 169 -13.22 5.11 -1.59
CA MET A 169 -12.87 6.11 -0.59
C MET A 169 -11.57 6.82 -1.00
N THR A 170 -11.58 8.14 -0.97
CA THR A 170 -10.41 8.99 -1.20
C THR A 170 -10.54 10.27 -0.42
N LEU A 171 -9.40 10.85 -0.05
CA LEU A 171 -9.37 12.14 0.64
C LEU A 171 -10.05 13.22 -0.21
N ILE A 172 -10.95 13.96 0.40
CA ILE A 172 -11.55 15.16 -0.18
C ILE A 172 -10.71 16.35 0.26
N SER A 173 -10.13 17.03 -0.72
CA SER A 173 -9.30 18.20 -0.49
C SER A 173 -9.60 19.29 -1.52
N ASP A 174 -9.41 20.53 -1.12
CA ASP A 174 -9.44 21.68 -2.04
C ASP A 174 -8.15 21.80 -2.85
N ASP A 175 -7.08 21.10 -2.46
CA ASP A 175 -5.84 21.03 -3.22
C ASP A 175 -6.08 20.30 -4.56
N VAL A 176 -5.80 21.00 -5.66
CA VAL A 176 -5.97 20.49 -7.03
C VAL A 176 -5.05 19.31 -7.36
N ASN A 177 -3.98 19.13 -6.60
CA ASN A 177 -3.04 18.02 -6.76
C ASN A 177 -3.55 16.73 -6.12
N VAL A 178 -4.51 16.80 -5.21
CA VAL A 178 -5.12 15.62 -4.60
C VAL A 178 -6.15 15.02 -5.57
N PRO A 179 -5.95 13.77 -6.01
CA PRO A 179 -6.90 13.10 -6.88
C PRO A 179 -8.29 13.02 -6.26
N SER A 180 -9.31 13.42 -7.00
CA SER A 180 -10.69 13.49 -6.50
C SER A 180 -11.68 12.87 -7.48
N TRP A 181 -12.94 12.72 -7.05
CA TRP A 181 -14.03 12.19 -7.86
C TRP A 181 -14.57 13.14 -8.93
N LYS A 182 -14.03 14.37 -9.05
CA LYS A 182 -14.53 15.37 -10.02
C LYS A 182 -14.52 14.86 -11.46
N LYS A 183 -13.47 14.12 -11.86
CA LYS A 183 -13.34 13.54 -13.22
C LYS A 183 -14.30 12.38 -13.46
N SER A 184 -14.77 11.71 -12.42
CA SER A 184 -15.58 10.49 -12.48
C SER A 184 -17.08 10.77 -12.38
N ASN A 185 -17.52 12.00 -12.22
CA ASN A 185 -18.91 12.33 -11.95
C ASN A 185 -19.89 11.67 -12.93
N ASN A 186 -19.65 11.79 -14.23
CA ASN A 186 -20.51 11.17 -15.25
C ASN A 186 -20.49 9.64 -15.17
N TYR A 187 -19.32 9.05 -14.86
CA TYR A 187 -19.19 7.62 -14.71
C TYR A 187 -19.97 7.11 -13.49
N LEU A 188 -19.88 7.80 -12.36
CA LEU A 188 -20.61 7.46 -11.13
C LEU A 188 -22.14 7.60 -11.29
N ILE A 189 -22.60 8.61 -12.00
CA ILE A 189 -24.04 8.80 -12.29
C ILE A 189 -24.59 7.60 -13.10
N ASN A 190 -23.82 7.10 -14.06
CA ASN A 190 -24.23 6.02 -14.96
C ASN A 190 -24.09 4.60 -14.35
N ASN A 191 -23.29 4.44 -13.27
CA ASN A 191 -23.05 3.14 -12.63
C ASN A 191 -23.53 3.18 -11.17
N LYS A 192 -24.79 2.82 -10.94
CA LYS A 192 -25.47 2.90 -9.63
C LYS A 192 -24.90 1.94 -8.58
N ASN A 193 -24.20 0.93 -8.99
CA ASN A 193 -23.53 -0.05 -8.16
C ASN A 193 -22.17 0.45 -7.61
N ILE A 194 -21.74 1.66 -7.99
CA ILE A 194 -20.54 2.33 -7.47
C ILE A 194 -20.96 3.38 -6.44
N LEU A 195 -20.45 3.25 -5.22
CA LEU A 195 -20.83 4.04 -4.06
C LEU A 195 -19.57 4.72 -3.49
N ILE A 196 -19.64 6.03 -3.28
CA ILE A 196 -18.54 6.76 -2.66
C ILE A 196 -18.71 6.75 -1.14
N GLU A 197 -17.70 6.27 -0.45
CA GLU A 197 -17.62 6.28 1.01
C GLU A 197 -16.77 7.47 1.48
N TYR A 198 -17.32 8.20 2.43
CA TYR A 198 -16.70 9.41 2.96
C TYR A 198 -16.19 9.23 4.41
N GLY A 199 -16.49 8.09 5.03
CA GLY A 199 -16.19 7.85 6.43
C GLY A 199 -17.10 8.63 7.40
N LYS A 200 -16.77 8.57 8.67
CA LYS A 200 -17.49 9.27 9.76
C LYS A 200 -17.31 10.79 9.66
N SER A 201 -16.07 11.24 9.39
CA SER A 201 -15.70 12.65 9.22
C SER A 201 -16.24 13.28 7.92
N LYS A 202 -16.66 12.46 6.95
CA LYS A 202 -17.17 12.85 5.62
C LYS A 202 -16.12 13.47 4.70
N ASP A 203 -14.83 13.26 4.95
CA ASP A 203 -13.72 13.74 4.16
C ASP A 203 -12.90 12.64 3.47
N GLY A 204 -13.19 11.36 3.77
CA GLY A 204 -12.49 10.22 3.20
C GLY A 204 -11.04 10.06 3.68
N ASP A 205 -10.65 10.73 4.77
CA ASP A 205 -9.30 10.64 5.33
C ASP A 205 -9.08 9.28 6.02
N LEU A 206 -8.13 8.51 5.49
CA LEU A 206 -7.76 7.21 6.05
C LEU A 206 -6.96 7.32 7.37
N PHE A 207 -6.45 8.50 7.70
CA PHE A 207 -5.64 8.69 8.90
C PHE A 207 -6.48 8.91 10.16
N LEU A 208 -7.76 9.16 10.01
CA LEU A 208 -8.65 9.39 11.14
C LEU A 208 -9.16 8.06 11.73
N GLN A 209 -8.92 7.88 13.03
CA GLN A 209 -9.37 6.70 13.79
C GLN A 209 -10.89 6.51 13.73
N GLU A 210 -11.66 7.59 13.75
CA GLU A 210 -13.13 7.53 13.65
C GLU A 210 -13.60 6.96 12.31
N ASN A 211 -12.87 7.25 11.21
CA ASN A 211 -13.16 6.69 9.90
C ASN A 211 -12.83 5.19 9.84
N LEU A 212 -11.71 4.77 10.45
CA LEU A 212 -11.39 3.35 10.58
C LEU A 212 -12.46 2.59 11.37
N LYS A 213 -12.87 3.11 12.54
CA LYS A 213 -13.93 2.50 13.36
C LYS A 213 -15.24 2.40 12.59
N TYR A 214 -15.66 3.47 11.94
CA TYR A 214 -16.86 3.50 11.12
C TYR A 214 -16.83 2.48 9.98
N CYS A 215 -15.72 2.41 9.24
CA CYS A 215 -15.57 1.44 8.16
C CYS A 215 -15.57 0.00 8.68
N TYR A 216 -14.94 -0.26 9.83
CA TYR A 216 -14.98 -1.58 10.47
C TYR A 216 -16.39 -1.97 10.90
N GLU A 217 -17.16 -1.06 11.54
CA GLU A 217 -18.54 -1.32 11.96
C GLU A 217 -19.45 -1.59 10.77
N LYS A 218 -19.27 -0.86 9.66
CA LYS A 218 -20.15 -0.93 8.50
C LYS A 218 -19.79 -2.05 7.52
N TYR A 219 -18.51 -2.29 7.33
CA TYR A 219 -17.97 -3.17 6.29
C TYR A 219 -17.14 -4.35 6.81
N GLY A 220 -17.00 -4.48 8.12
CA GLY A 220 -16.17 -5.52 8.72
C GLY A 220 -16.51 -6.93 8.21
N ASN A 221 -15.48 -7.65 7.77
CA ASN A 221 -15.58 -9.01 7.26
C ASN A 221 -16.55 -9.22 6.06
N SER A 222 -16.80 -8.20 5.26
CA SER A 222 -17.77 -8.27 4.16
C SER A 222 -17.17 -8.10 2.77
N MET A 223 -15.94 -7.60 2.63
CA MET A 223 -15.33 -7.32 1.34
C MET A 223 -14.64 -8.54 0.74
N ASP A 224 -15.03 -8.89 -0.50
CA ASP A 224 -14.37 -9.92 -1.32
C ASP A 224 -13.02 -9.43 -1.82
N TYR A 225 -12.97 -8.20 -2.29
CA TYR A 225 -11.78 -7.57 -2.86
C TYR A 225 -11.57 -6.21 -2.22
N ILE A 226 -10.31 -5.94 -1.89
CA ILE A 226 -9.90 -4.60 -1.47
C ILE A 226 -8.73 -4.19 -2.35
N THR A 227 -8.72 -2.94 -2.80
CA THR A 227 -7.58 -2.37 -3.52
C THR A 227 -7.15 -1.06 -2.89
N ALA A 228 -5.87 -0.72 -3.03
CA ALA A 228 -5.29 0.48 -2.49
C ALA A 228 -4.25 1.03 -3.49
N ASP A 229 -4.59 2.07 -4.23
CA ASP A 229 -3.73 2.74 -5.21
C ASP A 229 -3.28 4.13 -4.71
N GLY A 230 -3.23 4.32 -3.39
CA GLY A 230 -2.83 5.58 -2.77
C GLY A 230 -1.37 5.93 -3.03
N GLY A 231 -1.09 7.22 -3.18
CA GLY A 231 0.26 7.74 -3.34
C GLY A 231 0.27 9.26 -3.24
N PHE A 232 1.44 9.80 -3.00
CA PHE A 232 1.68 11.24 -2.95
C PHE A 232 2.44 11.70 -4.20
N ASP A 233 2.51 13.00 -4.40
CA ASP A 233 3.44 13.57 -5.35
C ASP A 233 4.84 13.64 -4.69
N PHE A 234 5.77 12.85 -5.22
CA PHE A 234 7.15 12.76 -4.74
C PHE A 234 8.13 13.57 -5.60
N SER A 235 7.63 14.50 -6.43
CA SER A 235 8.47 15.27 -7.35
C SER A 235 9.55 16.10 -6.65
N ILE A 236 9.38 16.40 -5.37
CA ILE A 236 10.35 17.15 -4.57
C ILE A 236 11.56 16.28 -4.17
N ASP A 237 11.34 15.01 -3.77
CA ASP A 237 12.41 14.11 -3.37
C ASP A 237 12.00 12.65 -3.54
N PHE A 238 12.46 12.05 -4.63
CA PHE A 238 12.20 10.64 -4.94
C PHE A 238 12.86 9.64 -3.97
N ASN A 239 13.90 10.06 -3.23
CA ASN A 239 14.57 9.19 -2.27
C ASN A 239 13.76 9.02 -0.97
N LYS A 240 12.82 9.93 -0.69
CA LYS A 240 11.95 9.86 0.48
C LYS A 240 10.61 9.14 0.23
N GLN A 241 10.42 8.54 -0.93
CA GLN A 241 9.16 7.87 -1.27
C GLN A 241 8.75 6.82 -0.25
N GLU A 242 9.70 5.99 0.22
CA GLU A 242 9.44 4.93 1.18
C GLU A 242 8.94 5.50 2.50
N ASP A 243 9.57 6.55 3.02
CA ASP A 243 9.17 7.20 4.28
C ASP A 243 7.81 7.87 4.16
N LEU A 244 7.68 8.74 3.17
CA LEU A 244 6.46 9.51 2.98
C LEU A 244 5.23 8.63 2.72
N SER A 245 5.43 7.47 2.11
CA SER A 245 4.34 6.53 1.83
C SER A 245 4.01 5.58 2.99
N LEU A 246 4.89 5.41 3.97
CA LEU A 246 4.73 4.42 5.04
C LEU A 246 3.42 4.59 5.82
N LYS A 247 3.07 5.81 6.20
CA LYS A 247 1.83 6.12 6.93
C LYS A 247 0.59 5.69 6.13
N LEU A 248 0.59 5.98 4.83
CA LEU A 248 -0.51 5.62 3.94
C LEU A 248 -0.57 4.11 3.70
N ILE A 249 0.57 3.45 3.47
CA ILE A 249 0.66 1.99 3.29
C ILE A 249 0.14 1.28 4.53
N PHE A 250 0.60 1.68 5.72
CA PHE A 250 0.12 1.14 6.99
C PHE A 250 -1.40 1.29 7.12
N SER A 251 -1.92 2.50 6.91
CA SER A 251 -3.36 2.76 7.01
C SER A 251 -4.17 1.88 6.05
N GLN A 252 -3.76 1.78 4.79
CA GLN A 252 -4.44 0.96 3.78
C GLN A 252 -4.42 -0.53 4.14
N ILE A 253 -3.31 -1.04 4.69
CA ILE A 253 -3.22 -2.43 5.17
C ILE A 253 -4.18 -2.66 6.33
N ILE A 254 -4.24 -1.74 7.29
CA ILE A 254 -5.13 -1.87 8.45
C ILE A 254 -6.60 -1.85 8.01
N TYR A 255 -7.02 -0.92 7.16
CA TYR A 255 -8.38 -0.92 6.61
C TYR A 255 -8.71 -2.24 5.89
N ALA A 256 -7.77 -2.76 5.08
CA ALA A 256 -7.96 -4.03 4.40
C ALA A 256 -8.17 -5.19 5.39
N ILE A 257 -7.33 -5.32 6.41
CA ILE A 257 -7.43 -6.38 7.43
C ILE A 257 -8.78 -6.33 8.15
N PHE A 258 -9.27 -5.13 8.46
CA PHE A 258 -10.52 -4.95 9.20
C PHE A 258 -11.78 -5.24 8.38
N MET A 259 -11.77 -4.93 7.08
CA MET A 259 -12.96 -5.05 6.24
C MET A 259 -13.01 -6.36 5.45
N GLN A 260 -11.87 -7.04 5.24
CA GLN A 260 -11.81 -8.19 4.37
C GLN A 260 -12.44 -9.44 5.00
N LYS A 261 -13.22 -10.16 4.23
CA LYS A 261 -13.73 -11.47 4.64
C LYS A 261 -12.70 -12.57 4.39
N LYS A 262 -12.86 -13.70 5.06
CA LYS A 262 -12.04 -14.89 4.82
C LYS A 262 -12.06 -15.27 3.33
N ASN A 263 -10.92 -15.67 2.80
CA ASN A 263 -10.67 -15.97 1.39
C ASN A 263 -10.80 -14.76 0.44
N GLY A 264 -10.89 -13.54 0.99
CA GLY A 264 -10.86 -12.33 0.17
C GLY A 264 -9.45 -12.01 -0.34
N HIS A 265 -9.35 -11.02 -1.22
CA HIS A 265 -8.12 -10.66 -1.92
C HIS A 265 -7.81 -9.18 -1.77
N PHE A 266 -6.52 -8.84 -1.70
CA PHE A 266 -6.06 -7.48 -1.51
C PHE A 266 -4.95 -7.11 -2.52
N VAL A 267 -5.02 -5.92 -3.07
CA VAL A 267 -3.96 -5.33 -3.89
C VAL A 267 -3.58 -3.98 -3.31
N ILE A 268 -2.29 -3.77 -3.08
CA ILE A 268 -1.78 -2.49 -2.60
C ILE A 268 -0.58 -2.02 -3.41
N LYS A 269 -0.57 -0.73 -3.76
CA LYS A 269 0.59 -0.06 -4.32
C LYS A 269 1.63 0.20 -3.23
N ILE A 270 2.88 -0.10 -3.57
CA ILE A 270 4.06 0.21 -2.78
C ILE A 270 5.15 0.85 -3.65
N PHE A 271 6.15 1.37 -3.00
CA PHE A 271 7.32 1.96 -3.65
C PHE A 271 8.60 1.18 -3.30
N ASP A 272 9.67 1.87 -2.86
CA ASP A 272 10.88 1.22 -2.41
C ASP A 272 10.62 0.41 -1.11
N ILE A 273 11.39 -0.65 -0.92
CA ILE A 273 11.24 -1.62 0.18
C ILE A 273 12.61 -1.96 0.79
N PHE A 274 13.36 -0.94 1.16
CA PHE A 274 14.69 -1.09 1.77
C PHE A 274 14.65 -1.04 3.29
N LYS A 275 13.65 -0.36 3.88
CA LYS A 275 13.57 -0.17 5.32
C LYS A 275 12.91 -1.36 6.01
N TYR A 276 13.49 -1.76 7.14
CA TYR A 276 13.02 -2.92 7.90
C TYR A 276 11.53 -2.83 8.25
N LYS A 277 11.05 -1.66 8.67
CA LYS A 277 9.63 -1.44 9.00
C LYS A 277 8.68 -1.63 7.80
N THR A 278 9.10 -1.26 6.58
CA THR A 278 8.33 -1.55 5.36
C THR A 278 8.30 -3.05 5.08
N VAL A 279 9.44 -3.71 5.27
CA VAL A 279 9.55 -5.18 5.11
C VAL A 279 8.70 -5.92 6.13
N GLU A 280 8.56 -5.42 7.37
CA GLU A 280 7.65 -5.97 8.37
C GLU A 280 6.18 -5.91 7.94
N LEU A 281 5.75 -4.85 7.27
CA LEU A 281 4.38 -4.77 6.73
C LEU A 281 4.16 -5.81 5.61
N ILE A 282 5.17 -6.05 4.77
CA ILE A 282 5.10 -7.11 3.75
C ILE A 282 5.11 -8.49 4.41
N PHE A 283 5.91 -8.65 5.46
CA PHE A 283 5.93 -9.87 6.28
C PHE A 283 4.57 -10.14 6.94
N LEU A 284 3.91 -9.10 7.47
CA LEU A 284 2.54 -9.20 7.97
C LEU A 284 1.61 -9.75 6.89
N LEU A 285 1.60 -9.17 5.69
CA LEU A 285 0.75 -9.63 4.59
C LEU A 285 1.04 -11.10 4.22
N SER A 286 2.30 -11.52 4.22
CA SER A 286 2.68 -12.93 3.94
C SER A 286 2.15 -13.92 4.99
N ASN A 287 1.93 -13.47 6.22
CA ASN A 287 1.30 -14.27 7.27
C ASN A 287 -0.22 -14.29 7.17
N LEU A 288 -0.83 -13.23 6.66
CA LEU A 288 -2.28 -13.07 6.61
C LEU A 288 -2.93 -13.68 5.37
N TYR A 289 -2.19 -13.85 4.30
CA TYR A 289 -2.70 -14.40 3.04
C TYR A 289 -1.99 -15.70 2.67
N GLU A 290 -2.67 -16.57 1.91
CA GLU A 290 -2.07 -17.83 1.46
C GLU A 290 -1.02 -17.60 0.38
N ASN A 291 -1.29 -16.66 -0.52
CA ASN A 291 -0.40 -16.34 -1.62
C ASN A 291 -0.16 -14.83 -1.67
N VAL A 292 1.10 -14.42 -1.69
CA VAL A 292 1.52 -13.03 -1.79
C VAL A 292 2.56 -12.89 -2.90
N TYR A 293 2.36 -11.93 -3.79
CA TYR A 293 3.24 -11.66 -4.91
C TYR A 293 3.61 -10.18 -4.95
N ILE A 294 4.81 -9.87 -5.38
CA ILE A 294 5.20 -8.51 -5.80
C ILE A 294 5.27 -8.48 -7.31
N TYR A 295 4.65 -7.46 -7.89
CA TYR A 295 4.54 -7.29 -9.31
C TYR A 295 4.69 -5.83 -9.73
N LYS A 296 5.47 -5.57 -10.77
CA LYS A 296 5.54 -4.28 -11.44
C LYS A 296 4.83 -4.39 -12.77
N PRO A 297 3.62 -3.78 -12.93
CA PRO A 297 2.89 -3.82 -14.19
C PRO A 297 3.70 -3.22 -15.34
N HIS A 298 3.62 -3.82 -16.53
CA HIS A 298 4.23 -3.26 -17.73
C HIS A 298 3.63 -1.90 -18.11
N THR A 299 2.35 -1.69 -17.78
CA THR A 299 1.65 -0.41 -17.96
C THR A 299 2.05 0.65 -16.95
N SER A 300 2.81 0.31 -15.90
CA SER A 300 3.52 1.27 -15.07
C SER A 300 4.82 1.72 -15.75
N ARG A 301 5.23 2.97 -15.52
CA ARG A 301 6.50 3.47 -16.08
C ARG A 301 7.69 2.73 -15.47
N ILE A 302 8.61 2.31 -16.32
CA ILE A 302 9.82 1.58 -15.89
C ILE A 302 10.63 2.42 -14.91
N ALA A 303 10.76 3.71 -15.17
CA ALA A 303 11.59 4.64 -14.42
C ALA A 303 10.97 5.13 -13.09
N ASN A 304 9.96 4.46 -12.55
CA ASN A 304 9.45 4.73 -11.21
C ASN A 304 9.56 3.49 -10.32
N SER A 305 9.63 3.68 -9.00
CA SER A 305 9.72 2.58 -8.04
C SER A 305 8.38 1.90 -7.74
N GLU A 306 7.28 2.36 -8.32
CA GLU A 306 5.93 1.84 -8.12
C GLU A 306 5.85 0.34 -8.43
N LYS A 307 5.35 -0.42 -7.47
CA LYS A 307 5.08 -1.85 -7.53
C LYS A 307 3.76 -2.14 -6.82
N TYR A 308 3.23 -3.34 -7.01
CA TYR A 308 2.00 -3.79 -6.33
C TYR A 308 2.26 -5.08 -5.58
N ILE A 309 1.72 -5.17 -4.36
CA ILE A 309 1.60 -6.43 -3.64
C ILE A 309 0.23 -6.99 -3.93
N ILE A 310 0.17 -8.23 -4.43
CA ILE A 310 -1.05 -8.96 -4.72
C ILE A 310 -1.19 -10.07 -3.69
N CYS A 311 -2.22 -9.97 -2.86
CA CYS A 311 -2.51 -10.91 -1.78
C CYS A 311 -3.78 -11.69 -2.10
N LYS A 312 -3.71 -13.02 -2.06
CA LYS A 312 -4.85 -13.89 -2.34
C LYS A 312 -5.15 -14.79 -1.16
N TYR A 313 -6.45 -14.98 -0.90
CA TYR A 313 -7.00 -15.88 0.12
C TYR A 313 -6.64 -15.48 1.54
N TYR A 314 -7.31 -14.45 2.07
CA TYR A 314 -7.16 -13.98 3.44
C TYR A 314 -7.51 -15.05 4.46
N LYS A 315 -6.58 -15.36 5.37
CA LYS A 315 -6.72 -16.42 6.40
C LYS A 315 -7.60 -16.00 7.57
N LYS A 316 -7.76 -14.71 7.83
CA LYS A 316 -8.49 -14.12 8.97
C LYS A 316 -7.96 -14.57 10.35
N ASN A 317 -6.66 -14.58 10.52
CA ASN A 317 -5.96 -15.05 11.71
C ASN A 317 -5.34 -13.93 12.57
N PHE A 318 -5.85 -12.67 12.44
CA PHE A 318 -5.24 -11.47 13.06
C PHE A 318 -6.21 -10.70 13.99
N THR A 319 -7.37 -11.25 14.27
CA THR A 319 -8.45 -10.57 15.01
C THR A 319 -8.07 -10.17 16.44
N ASN A 320 -7.14 -10.88 17.07
CA ASN A 320 -6.65 -10.58 18.42
C ASN A 320 -5.96 -9.19 18.52
N ASN A 321 -5.51 -8.63 17.40
CA ASN A 321 -4.87 -7.32 17.35
C ASN A 321 -5.84 -6.15 17.11
N TYR A 322 -7.11 -6.43 16.80
CA TYR A 322 -8.07 -5.41 16.38
C TYR A 322 -8.31 -4.35 17.45
N GLU A 323 -8.57 -4.76 18.68
CA GLU A 323 -8.82 -3.84 19.79
C GLU A 323 -7.60 -2.95 20.06
N TYR A 324 -6.41 -3.54 20.08
CA TYR A 324 -5.17 -2.78 20.24
C TYR A 324 -5.01 -1.73 19.15
N ILE A 325 -5.17 -2.10 17.89
CA ILE A 325 -5.02 -1.18 16.75
C ILE A 325 -6.08 -0.08 16.81
N LEU A 326 -7.35 -0.45 17.03
CA LEU A 326 -8.46 0.53 17.10
C LEU A 326 -8.27 1.57 18.20
N ASN A 327 -7.68 1.17 19.32
CA ASN A 327 -7.47 2.09 20.44
C ASN A 327 -6.22 2.97 20.28
N ASN A 328 -5.23 2.51 19.51
CA ASN A 328 -3.94 3.19 19.37
C ASN A 328 -3.71 3.77 17.97
N TYR A 329 -4.67 3.71 17.07
CA TYR A 329 -4.48 4.04 15.65
C TYR A 329 -3.90 5.44 15.43
N THR A 330 -4.50 6.47 16.03
CA THR A 330 -4.01 7.84 15.93
C THR A 330 -2.58 7.96 16.47
N TYR A 331 -2.32 7.39 17.67
CA TYR A 331 -0.99 7.44 18.27
C TYR A 331 0.08 6.77 17.41
N ILE A 332 -0.24 5.62 16.81
CA ILE A 332 0.67 4.91 15.89
C ILE A 332 0.98 5.79 14.68
N LEU A 333 -0.03 6.40 14.07
CA LEU A 333 0.13 7.22 12.88
C LEU A 333 0.89 8.53 13.15
N ASP A 334 0.69 9.13 14.31
CA ASP A 334 1.39 10.37 14.69
C ASP A 334 2.86 10.14 15.02
N ASN A 335 3.19 8.91 15.42
CA ASN A 335 4.55 8.51 15.79
C ASN A 335 5.20 7.54 14.79
N ILE A 336 4.66 7.39 13.58
CA ILE A 336 5.08 6.34 12.64
C ILE A 336 6.55 6.45 12.22
N ASP A 337 7.09 7.66 12.13
CA ASP A 337 8.49 7.89 11.80
C ASP A 337 9.43 7.47 12.95
N SER A 338 8.93 7.51 14.17
CA SER A 338 9.63 7.08 15.37
C SER A 338 9.55 5.57 15.63
N ILE A 339 8.76 4.84 14.85
CA ILE A 339 8.67 3.39 14.97
C ILE A 339 9.97 2.76 14.45
N TYR A 340 10.56 1.92 15.28
CA TYR A 340 11.70 1.10 14.95
C TYR A 340 11.25 -0.25 14.36
N SER A 341 10.26 -0.88 14.98
CA SER A 341 9.67 -2.16 14.56
C SER A 341 8.20 -2.23 14.96
N PHE A 342 7.36 -2.84 14.12
CA PHE A 342 5.94 -3.09 14.41
C PHE A 342 5.73 -4.37 15.23
N PHE A 343 6.66 -5.31 15.18
CA PHE A 343 6.53 -6.64 15.79
C PHE A 343 7.76 -7.00 16.60
N ASN A 344 7.54 -7.62 17.75
CA ASN A 344 8.63 -8.16 18.55
C ASN A 344 9.04 -9.56 18.07
N ILE A 345 9.34 -9.67 16.78
CA ILE A 345 9.83 -10.92 16.18
C ILE A 345 10.94 -10.62 15.16
N LYS A 346 11.88 -11.54 15.07
CA LYS A 346 12.91 -11.46 14.03
C LYS A 346 12.36 -12.04 12.73
N ILE A 347 12.33 -11.23 11.68
CA ILE A 347 11.96 -11.71 10.34
C ILE A 347 12.97 -12.77 9.89
N PRO A 348 12.49 -13.95 9.39
CA PRO A 348 13.40 -15.00 8.92
C PRO A 348 14.33 -14.52 7.80
N LYS A 349 15.59 -14.91 7.86
CA LYS A 349 16.61 -14.50 6.87
C LYS A 349 16.21 -14.84 5.43
N ILE A 350 15.56 -15.98 5.22
CA ILE A 350 15.05 -16.37 3.89
C ILE A 350 14.06 -15.35 3.32
N PHE A 351 13.24 -14.73 4.17
CA PHE A 351 12.32 -13.68 3.76
C PHE A 351 13.07 -12.41 3.40
N ILE A 352 14.02 -11.97 4.22
CA ILE A 352 14.87 -10.81 3.95
C ILE A 352 15.62 -10.99 2.63
N ASN A 353 16.28 -12.13 2.42
CA ASN A 353 17.00 -12.41 1.16
C ASN A 353 16.05 -12.33 -0.06
N LYS A 354 14.78 -12.75 0.10
CA LYS A 354 13.79 -12.64 -0.98
C LYS A 354 13.42 -11.19 -1.28
N ILE A 355 13.32 -10.35 -0.27
CA ILE A 355 13.09 -8.91 -0.48
C ILE A 355 14.33 -8.24 -1.10
N GLU A 356 15.53 -8.62 -0.70
CA GLU A 356 16.77 -8.12 -1.35
C GLU A 356 16.84 -8.50 -2.84
N GLU A 357 16.46 -9.73 -3.20
CA GLU A 357 16.31 -10.17 -4.60
C GLU A 357 15.32 -9.27 -5.36
N ILE A 358 14.17 -8.96 -4.74
CA ILE A 358 13.15 -8.08 -5.32
C ILE A 358 13.70 -6.67 -5.54
N ASN A 359 14.42 -6.13 -4.56
CA ASN A 359 15.06 -4.82 -4.68
C ASN A 359 16.13 -4.80 -5.77
N ALA A 360 16.87 -5.89 -5.96
CA ALA A 360 17.87 -6.00 -7.04
C ALA A 360 17.22 -6.07 -8.43
N ILE A 361 15.99 -6.59 -8.54
CA ILE A 361 15.28 -6.75 -9.83
C ILE A 361 14.48 -5.48 -10.19
N TYR A 362 13.85 -4.84 -9.22
CA TYR A 362 12.90 -3.75 -9.43
C TYR A 362 13.35 -2.38 -8.90
N GLY A 363 14.51 -2.33 -8.26
CA GLY A 363 15.10 -1.10 -7.74
C GLY A 363 15.66 -0.15 -8.78
#